data_68f6bb341fa0c2597cf4573514f8e3c5
#
_entry.id   68f6bb341fa0c2597cf4573514f8e3c5
#
_cell.length_a   1.000
_cell.length_b   1.000
_cell.length_c   1.000
_cell.angle_alpha   90.00
_cell.angle_beta   90.00
_cell.angle_gamma   90.00
#
_symmetry.space_group_name_H-M   'P 1'
#
loop_
_entity.id
_entity.type
_entity.pdbx_description
1 polymer ?
#
loop_
_entity_poly.entity_id
_entity_poly.type
_entity_poly.pdbx_seq_one_letter_code
_entity_poly.pdbx_strand_id
1 'polypeptide(L)'
;TIMSIGTSLSAQLYINEIMVQPPSSSTSPKQDNEELIEIRGAAGATIADNTYLIQVEGDSSDPGDMESGGSQGGIIDLSGKVLGSNGTLVILTTGHPYTVSSETTVLLDVTDGNLEDPSNNFFLINTNGNSVEDDGGSTGNPTSRSAPHSNHDLDENNDGIIDAKFTDAWTFMDGISILKDSSTMYAYAEVIFARTTSGKTIKKSTTATLVDTSNQQFRYFARIGNSTGYKAGEVADADWVGGTINSS
;
A
#
# COMPACT_ATOMS: atom_id res chain seq x y z
N THR A 1 25.04 27.75 -26.29
CA THR A 1 24.69 27.09 -25.04
C THR A 1 23.45 26.22 -25.30
N ILE A 2 23.64 24.92 -25.46
CA ILE A 2 22.53 23.94 -25.62
C ILE A 2 22.03 23.66 -24.23
N MET A 3 20.83 24.12 -23.92
CA MET A 3 20.12 23.79 -22.69
C MET A 3 19.57 22.38 -22.88
N SER A 4 20.22 21.38 -22.27
CA SER A 4 19.69 20.04 -22.20
C SER A 4 18.48 20.08 -21.24
N ILE A 5 17.28 19.99 -21.78
CA ILE A 5 16.07 19.70 -20.99
C ILE A 5 16.17 18.22 -20.65
N GLY A 6 16.80 17.92 -19.52
CA GLY A 6 16.72 16.59 -18.94
C GLY A 6 15.28 16.33 -18.56
N THR A 7 14.58 15.52 -19.33
CA THR A 7 13.37 14.86 -18.85
C THR A 7 13.82 13.97 -17.71
N SER A 8 13.56 14.38 -16.45
CA SER A 8 13.67 13.47 -15.33
C SER A 8 12.67 12.34 -15.59
N LEU A 9 13.16 11.18 -16.04
CA LEU A 9 12.37 9.96 -15.90
C LEU A 9 12.05 9.86 -14.41
N SER A 10 10.78 9.99 -14.06
CA SER A 10 10.31 9.65 -12.72
C SER A 10 10.83 8.27 -12.42
N ALA A 11 11.65 8.14 -11.38
CA ALA A 11 12.15 6.84 -10.96
C ALA A 11 10.94 5.97 -10.64
N GLN A 12 10.82 4.83 -11.31
CA GLN A 12 9.74 3.89 -11.03
C GLN A 12 9.91 3.40 -9.59
N LEU A 13 8.84 3.50 -8.81
CA LEU A 13 8.80 3.09 -7.41
C LEU A 13 8.03 1.78 -7.28
N TYR A 14 8.43 0.98 -6.31
CA TYR A 14 7.80 -0.29 -5.99
C TYR A 14 7.64 -0.42 -4.48
N ILE A 15 6.54 -1.00 -4.03
CA ILE A 15 6.44 -1.56 -2.69
C ILE A 15 7.33 -2.80 -2.67
N ASN A 16 8.35 -2.81 -1.81
CA ASN A 16 9.33 -3.90 -1.75
C ASN A 16 9.01 -4.90 -0.65
N GLU A 17 8.65 -4.38 0.51
CA GLU A 17 8.25 -5.18 1.68
C GLU A 17 7.10 -4.49 2.39
N ILE A 18 6.23 -5.30 2.98
CA ILE A 18 5.15 -4.82 3.84
C ILE A 18 4.93 -5.82 4.97
N MET A 19 4.86 -5.32 6.18
CA MET A 19 4.45 -6.06 7.35
C MET A 19 3.30 -5.33 8.03
N VAL A 20 2.15 -6.00 8.07
CA VAL A 20 0.93 -5.54 8.73
C VAL A 20 0.52 -6.59 9.75
N GLN A 21 0.02 -6.15 10.89
CA GLN A 21 -0.32 -7.05 12.00
C GLN A 21 0.84 -7.96 12.42
N PRO A 22 2.00 -7.44 12.84
CA PRO A 22 3.09 -8.27 13.31
C PRO A 22 2.64 -9.17 14.48
N PRO A 23 3.30 -10.32 14.73
CA PRO A 23 2.87 -11.24 15.76
C PRO A 23 2.94 -10.59 17.14
N SER A 24 1.79 -10.41 17.79
CA SER A 24 1.75 -9.97 19.19
C SER A 24 2.22 -11.07 20.12
N SER A 25 3.09 -10.74 21.05
CA SER A 25 3.15 -11.50 22.28
C SER A 25 1.85 -11.21 23.06
N SER A 26 1.19 -12.22 23.60
CA SER A 26 -0.12 -12.17 24.25
C SER A 26 -0.26 -11.19 25.44
N THR A 27 0.68 -10.30 25.64
CA THR A 27 0.80 -9.46 26.84
C THR A 27 1.12 -7.98 26.57
N SER A 28 1.15 -7.51 25.31
CA SER A 28 1.53 -6.13 25.04
C SER A 28 0.82 -5.52 23.81
N PRO A 29 0.37 -4.27 23.90
CA PRO A 29 -0.20 -3.52 22.76
C PRO A 29 0.91 -3.00 21.82
N LYS A 30 1.83 -3.86 21.38
CA LYS A 30 3.00 -3.48 20.58
C LYS A 30 2.89 -3.84 19.11
N GLN A 31 1.72 -4.21 18.63
CA GLN A 31 1.56 -4.60 17.22
C GLN A 31 1.83 -3.44 16.28
N ASP A 32 1.37 -2.27 16.65
CA ASP A 32 1.34 -1.11 15.76
C ASP A 32 2.72 -0.48 15.53
N ASN A 33 3.67 -0.64 16.47
CA ASN A 33 5.02 -0.09 16.30
C ASN A 33 6.00 -1.05 15.59
N GLU A 34 5.56 -2.24 15.23
CA GLU A 34 6.35 -3.23 14.48
C GLU A 34 5.94 -3.30 13.00
N GLU A 35 4.97 -2.49 12.57
CA GLU A 35 4.55 -2.40 11.19
C GLU A 35 5.57 -1.64 10.34
N LEU A 36 5.69 -2.04 9.08
CA LEU A 36 6.58 -1.38 8.13
C LEU A 36 6.09 -1.51 6.70
N ILE A 37 6.44 -0.49 5.91
CA ILE A 37 6.43 -0.59 4.45
C ILE A 37 7.78 -0.11 3.93
N GLU A 38 8.46 -0.93 3.13
CA GLU A 38 9.64 -0.51 2.40
C GLU A 38 9.30 -0.23 0.95
N ILE A 39 9.75 0.93 0.48
CA ILE A 39 9.64 1.38 -0.91
C ILE A 39 11.01 1.32 -1.55
N ARG A 40 11.08 0.82 -2.78
CA ARG A 40 12.28 0.70 -3.57
C ARG A 40 12.19 1.50 -4.86
N GLY A 41 13.33 2.06 -5.26
CA GLY A 41 13.51 2.76 -6.54
C GLY A 41 14.98 2.99 -6.86
N ALA A 42 15.29 3.96 -7.69
CA ALA A 42 16.68 4.29 -8.01
C ALA A 42 17.39 4.92 -6.81
N ALA A 43 18.63 4.47 -6.54
CA ALA A 43 19.44 4.95 -5.43
C ALA A 43 19.61 6.48 -5.43
N GLY A 44 19.33 7.12 -4.31
CA GLY A 44 19.43 8.57 -4.14
C GLY A 44 18.43 9.40 -4.96
N ALA A 45 17.45 8.76 -5.61
CA ALA A 45 16.46 9.48 -6.40
C ALA A 45 15.50 10.27 -5.50
N THR A 46 15.12 11.47 -5.95
CA THR A 46 14.02 12.23 -5.34
C THR A 46 12.69 11.72 -5.90
N ILE A 47 11.77 11.41 -5.01
CA ILE A 47 10.40 10.99 -5.36
C ILE A 47 9.68 12.21 -5.95
N ALA A 48 8.98 12.00 -7.06
CA ALA A 48 8.25 13.05 -7.76
C ALA A 48 7.16 13.68 -6.88
N ASP A 49 6.87 14.95 -7.12
CA ASP A 49 5.74 15.63 -6.50
C ASP A 49 4.42 14.89 -6.78
N ASN A 50 3.45 15.05 -5.89
CA ASN A 50 2.14 14.39 -5.95
C ASN A 50 2.18 12.86 -5.88
N THR A 51 3.23 12.30 -5.26
CA THR A 51 3.37 10.86 -5.04
C THR A 51 2.97 10.51 -3.62
N TYR A 52 2.11 9.49 -3.50
CA TYR A 52 1.55 9.05 -2.21
C TYR A 52 1.58 7.54 -2.08
N LEU A 53 1.72 7.06 -0.85
CA LEU A 53 1.27 5.73 -0.47
C LEU A 53 -0.14 5.89 0.13
N ILE A 54 -1.11 5.14 -0.38
CA ILE A 54 -2.48 5.15 0.09
C ILE A 54 -2.91 3.76 0.54
N GLN A 55 -3.84 3.73 1.49
CA GLN A 55 -4.53 2.54 1.96
C GLN A 55 -5.99 2.66 1.61
N VAL A 56 -6.57 1.57 1.13
CA VAL A 56 -7.96 1.51 0.64
C VAL A 56 -8.66 0.33 1.28
N GLU A 57 -9.80 0.59 1.91
CA GLU A 57 -10.59 -0.43 2.61
C GLU A 57 -10.97 -1.58 1.68
N GLY A 58 -10.76 -2.79 2.15
CA GLY A 58 -11.03 -4.03 1.41
C GLY A 58 -12.05 -4.95 2.08
N ASP A 59 -12.66 -4.55 3.17
CA ASP A 59 -13.73 -5.32 3.80
C ASP A 59 -15.12 -4.87 3.33
N SER A 60 -16.18 -5.45 3.85
CA SER A 60 -17.53 -5.24 3.38
C SER A 60 -18.24 -4.04 4.04
N SER A 61 -17.59 -3.30 4.93
CA SER A 61 -18.24 -2.16 5.59
C SER A 61 -18.28 -0.93 4.67
N ASP A 62 -17.12 -0.54 4.17
CA ASP A 62 -16.96 0.65 3.33
C ASP A 62 -15.89 0.39 2.25
N PRO A 63 -16.11 -0.63 1.36
CA PRO A 63 -15.09 -1.03 0.41
C PRO A 63 -14.83 0.04 -0.63
N GLY A 64 -13.55 0.34 -0.87
CA GLY A 64 -13.14 1.38 -1.80
C GLY A 64 -12.78 2.70 -1.15
N ASP A 65 -13.24 2.93 0.08
CA ASP A 65 -12.91 4.14 0.83
C ASP A 65 -11.40 4.21 1.13
N MET A 66 -10.83 5.40 0.99
CA MET A 66 -9.48 5.64 1.48
C MET A 66 -9.48 5.71 2.99
N GLU A 67 -8.57 4.94 3.59
CA GLU A 67 -8.44 4.88 5.03
C GLU A 67 -8.19 6.26 5.66
N SER A 68 -8.91 6.52 6.75
CA SER A 68 -8.85 7.79 7.48
C SER A 68 -8.12 7.69 8.82
N GLY A 69 -7.43 6.56 9.08
CA GLY A 69 -6.82 6.26 10.38
C GLY A 69 -5.89 7.35 10.90
N GLY A 70 -6.00 7.66 12.17
CA GLY A 70 -5.12 8.57 12.91
C GLY A 70 -5.04 10.00 12.38
N SER A 71 -4.00 10.73 12.81
CA SER A 71 -3.79 12.13 12.38
C SER A 71 -3.23 12.27 10.96
N GLN A 72 -2.83 11.17 10.32
CA GLN A 72 -2.32 11.15 8.94
C GLN A 72 -3.25 10.38 8.00
N GLY A 73 -4.21 9.62 8.53
CA GLY A 73 -5.04 8.74 7.72
C GLY A 73 -4.21 7.67 7.01
N GLY A 74 -4.80 6.77 6.27
CA GLY A 74 -4.09 5.82 5.41
C GLY A 74 -3.39 6.45 4.19
N ILE A 75 -3.04 7.75 4.25
CA ILE A 75 -2.45 8.52 3.15
C ILE A 75 -1.11 9.11 3.61
N ILE A 76 -0.02 8.66 3.00
CA ILE A 76 1.33 9.10 3.32
C ILE A 76 1.92 9.86 2.13
N ASP A 77 2.24 11.15 2.32
CA ASP A 77 2.85 11.98 1.28
C ASP A 77 4.35 11.68 1.15
N LEU A 78 4.72 11.16 0.00
CA LEU A 78 6.09 10.81 -0.37
C LEU A 78 6.75 11.90 -1.23
N SER A 79 6.04 12.96 -1.60
CA SER A 79 6.53 14.02 -2.49
C SER A 79 7.83 14.62 -1.99
N GLY A 80 8.84 14.70 -2.86
CA GLY A 80 10.13 15.29 -2.55
C GLY A 80 11.01 14.49 -1.58
N LYS A 81 10.57 13.34 -1.09
CA LYS A 81 11.42 12.45 -0.28
C LYS A 81 12.54 11.88 -1.15
N VAL A 82 13.68 11.59 -0.54
CA VAL A 82 14.84 11.05 -1.24
C VAL A 82 15.06 9.61 -0.81
N LEU A 83 15.15 8.70 -1.77
CA LEU A 83 15.53 7.31 -1.51
C LEU A 83 16.97 7.24 -0.99
N GLY A 84 17.24 6.29 -0.14
CA GLY A 84 18.58 6.04 0.39
C GLY A 84 19.61 5.73 -0.71
N SER A 85 20.89 5.72 -0.33
CA SER A 85 21.98 5.36 -1.25
C SER A 85 21.90 3.90 -1.74
N ASN A 86 21.17 3.05 -1.03
CA ASN A 86 20.80 1.69 -1.45
C ASN A 86 19.52 1.63 -2.29
N GLY A 87 18.86 2.76 -2.55
CA GLY A 87 17.62 2.83 -3.31
C GLY A 87 16.35 2.54 -2.52
N THR A 88 16.42 2.50 -1.18
CA THR A 88 15.26 2.18 -0.35
C THR A 88 14.84 3.34 0.55
N LEU A 89 13.53 3.41 0.83
CA LEU A 89 12.91 4.21 1.86
C LEU A 89 11.98 3.30 2.67
N VAL A 90 12.12 3.32 3.98
CA VAL A 90 11.24 2.55 4.87
C VAL A 90 10.35 3.50 5.68
N ILE A 91 9.06 3.16 5.72
CA ILE A 91 8.06 3.83 6.54
C ILE A 91 7.91 2.99 7.80
N LEU A 92 8.11 3.62 8.95
CA LEU A 92 8.08 2.98 10.26
C LEU A 92 7.28 3.82 11.23
N THR A 93 6.66 3.19 12.21
CA THR A 93 6.04 3.90 13.34
C THR A 93 7.09 4.35 14.36
N THR A 94 6.77 5.38 15.11
CA THR A 94 7.65 5.87 16.19
C THR A 94 7.80 4.80 17.27
N GLY A 95 9.04 4.53 17.66
CA GLY A 95 9.35 3.52 18.68
C GLY A 95 9.49 2.10 18.14
N HIS A 96 9.60 1.94 16.82
CA HIS A 96 9.87 0.65 16.19
C HIS A 96 11.14 -0.02 16.73
N PRO A 97 11.20 -1.37 16.76
CA PRO A 97 12.35 -2.11 17.30
C PRO A 97 13.46 -2.33 16.27
N TYR A 98 13.28 -1.91 15.01
CA TYR A 98 14.21 -2.25 13.93
C TYR A 98 15.48 -1.45 13.94
N THR A 99 16.60 -2.10 13.59
CA THR A 99 17.84 -1.43 13.22
C THR A 99 17.87 -1.25 11.70
N VAL A 100 17.76 -0.02 11.25
CA VAL A 100 17.75 0.31 9.82
C VAL A 100 19.17 0.64 9.36
N SER A 101 19.54 0.19 8.15
CA SER A 101 20.82 0.57 7.53
C SER A 101 20.92 2.09 7.38
N SER A 102 22.11 2.65 7.61
CA SER A 102 22.37 4.08 7.37
C SER A 102 22.28 4.47 5.88
N GLU A 103 22.21 3.50 4.99
CA GLU A 103 22.02 3.71 3.54
C GLU A 103 20.55 3.82 3.13
N THR A 104 19.61 3.45 4.01
CA THR A 104 18.16 3.51 3.81
C THR A 104 17.62 4.81 4.37
N THR A 105 16.75 5.49 3.64
CA THR A 105 15.99 6.61 4.18
C THR A 105 14.87 6.10 5.07
N VAL A 106 14.77 6.66 6.27
CA VAL A 106 13.67 6.35 7.21
C VAL A 106 12.66 7.50 7.21
N LEU A 107 11.42 7.18 6.94
CA LEU A 107 10.28 8.06 7.17
C LEU A 107 9.54 7.54 8.40
N LEU A 108 9.56 8.34 9.46
CA LEU A 108 8.77 8.03 10.65
C LEU A 108 7.38 8.61 10.46
N ASP A 109 6.42 7.76 10.33
CA ASP A 109 5.04 8.13 10.55
C ASP A 109 4.76 8.06 12.05
N VAL A 110 4.27 9.17 12.59
CA VAL A 110 4.38 9.48 14.02
C VAL A 110 3.29 8.87 14.89
N THR A 111 2.36 8.12 14.32
CA THR A 111 1.20 7.62 15.07
C THR A 111 1.16 6.10 15.02
N ASP A 112 1.09 5.47 16.20
CA ASP A 112 0.80 4.03 16.30
C ASP A 112 -0.52 3.73 15.58
N GLY A 113 -0.56 2.68 14.74
CA GLY A 113 -1.77 2.25 14.05
C GLY A 113 -2.07 2.97 12.72
N ASN A 114 -1.06 3.49 12.04
CA ASN A 114 -1.25 4.12 10.72
C ASN A 114 -1.34 3.16 9.55
N LEU A 115 -0.89 1.93 9.71
CA LEU A 115 -1.14 0.87 8.75
C LEU A 115 -2.34 0.07 9.24
N GLU A 116 -3.44 0.18 8.49
CA GLU A 116 -4.64 -0.56 8.83
C GLU A 116 -4.43 -2.07 8.74
N ASP A 117 -5.05 -2.76 9.69
CA ASP A 117 -5.15 -4.21 9.71
C ASP A 117 -5.88 -4.71 8.45
N PRO A 118 -5.55 -5.88 7.90
CA PRO A 118 -6.31 -6.46 6.79
C PRO A 118 -7.81 -6.65 7.15
N SER A 119 -8.68 -6.42 6.21
CA SER A 119 -8.54 -6.42 4.74
C SER A 119 -8.27 -5.04 4.18
N ASN A 120 -7.07 -4.84 3.64
CA ASN A 120 -6.68 -3.54 3.12
C ASN A 120 -5.88 -3.67 1.81
N ASN A 121 -5.90 -2.62 1.00
CA ASN A 121 -5.19 -2.49 -0.26
C ASN A 121 -4.20 -1.34 -0.15
N PHE A 122 -2.95 -1.58 -0.48
CA PHE A 122 -1.87 -0.60 -0.41
C PHE A 122 -1.43 -0.25 -1.83
N PHE A 123 -1.38 1.05 -2.14
CA PHE A 123 -0.95 1.52 -3.45
C PHE A 123 0.07 2.63 -3.37
N LEU A 124 1.07 2.55 -4.23
CA LEU A 124 1.87 3.71 -4.63
C LEU A 124 1.18 4.38 -5.81
N ILE A 125 0.81 5.65 -5.65
CA ILE A 125 0.15 6.43 -6.69
C ILE A 125 0.90 7.74 -6.95
N ASN A 126 0.72 8.28 -8.15
CA ASN A 126 1.01 9.68 -8.44
C ASN A 126 -0.27 10.33 -9.01
N THR A 127 -0.73 11.40 -8.37
CA THR A 127 -1.96 12.07 -8.82
C THR A 127 -1.75 12.97 -10.03
N ASN A 128 -0.50 13.15 -10.48
CA ASN A 128 -0.12 14.07 -11.57
C ASN A 128 -0.62 15.51 -11.34
N GLY A 129 -1.02 15.85 -10.10
CA GLY A 129 -1.68 17.11 -9.77
C GLY A 129 -3.12 17.21 -10.28
N ASN A 130 -3.69 16.13 -10.82
CA ASN A 130 -5.06 16.09 -11.28
C ASN A 130 -6.04 15.96 -10.13
N SER A 131 -7.11 16.76 -10.17
CA SER A 131 -8.18 16.69 -9.18
C SER A 131 -9.22 15.66 -9.58
N VAL A 132 -9.67 14.90 -8.57
CA VAL A 132 -10.81 13.99 -8.67
C VAL A 132 -11.85 14.43 -7.65
N GLU A 133 -13.12 14.34 -7.99
CA GLU A 133 -14.23 14.63 -7.09
C GLU A 133 -14.36 13.50 -6.06
N ASP A 134 -14.44 13.88 -4.78
CA ASP A 134 -14.74 12.97 -3.68
C ASP A 134 -16.27 12.83 -3.50
N ASP A 135 -16.73 11.92 -2.65
CA ASP A 135 -18.13 11.67 -2.35
C ASP A 135 -18.76 12.68 -1.38
N GLY A 136 -17.95 13.61 -0.87
CA GLY A 136 -18.39 14.60 0.11
C GLY A 136 -18.40 14.08 1.55
N GLY A 137 -18.09 12.82 1.80
CA GLY A 137 -18.04 12.18 3.11
C GLY A 137 -19.27 12.49 3.95
N SER A 138 -19.08 12.71 5.26
CA SER A 138 -20.19 12.98 6.20
C SER A 138 -21.02 14.24 5.90
N THR A 139 -20.54 15.14 5.07
CA THR A 139 -21.26 16.37 4.68
C THR A 139 -22.15 16.18 3.44
N GLY A 140 -21.90 15.13 2.67
CA GLY A 140 -22.58 14.86 1.39
C GLY A 140 -22.34 15.94 0.33
N ASN A 141 -21.31 16.77 0.49
CA ASN A 141 -20.94 17.82 -0.46
C ASN A 141 -19.63 17.45 -1.16
N PRO A 142 -19.68 16.89 -2.37
CA PRO A 142 -18.47 16.54 -3.12
C PRO A 142 -17.52 17.71 -3.31
N THR A 143 -16.24 17.43 -3.22
CA THR A 143 -15.17 18.40 -3.42
C THR A 143 -14.10 17.83 -4.34
N SER A 144 -13.68 18.62 -5.33
CA SER A 144 -12.61 18.22 -6.23
C SER A 144 -11.25 18.48 -5.59
N ARG A 145 -10.42 17.43 -5.45
CA ARG A 145 -9.13 17.45 -4.76
C ARG A 145 -8.02 16.86 -5.61
N SER A 146 -6.87 17.53 -5.61
CA SER A 146 -5.66 17.04 -6.31
C SER A 146 -4.78 16.13 -5.44
N ALA A 147 -4.96 16.16 -4.13
CA ALA A 147 -4.35 15.22 -3.20
C ALA A 147 -5.36 14.14 -2.81
N PRO A 148 -4.91 12.90 -2.52
CA PRO A 148 -5.77 11.88 -1.95
C PRO A 148 -6.42 12.35 -0.65
N HIS A 149 -7.63 11.90 -0.38
CA HIS A 149 -8.39 12.31 0.80
C HIS A 149 -9.31 11.16 1.25
N SER A 150 -9.58 11.06 2.54
CA SER A 150 -10.43 10.03 3.14
C SER A 150 -11.88 10.01 2.64
N ASN A 151 -12.32 11.04 1.93
CA ASN A 151 -13.63 11.07 1.30
C ASN A 151 -13.60 10.56 -0.15
N HIS A 152 -12.46 10.06 -0.65
CA HIS A 152 -12.44 9.39 -1.93
C HIS A 152 -12.82 7.92 -1.73
N ASP A 153 -13.91 7.52 -2.34
CA ASP A 153 -14.27 6.13 -2.57
C ASP A 153 -13.80 5.75 -3.98
N LEU A 154 -12.87 4.79 -4.05
CA LEU A 154 -12.27 4.35 -5.32
C LEU A 154 -13.15 3.36 -6.08
N ASP A 155 -14.21 2.84 -5.48
CA ASP A 155 -15.12 1.82 -6.03
C ASP A 155 -16.57 2.10 -5.59
N GLU A 156 -17.13 3.25 -6.02
CA GLU A 156 -18.45 3.72 -5.63
C GLU A 156 -19.57 2.69 -5.86
N ASN A 157 -19.37 1.79 -6.81
CA ASN A 157 -20.36 0.76 -7.14
C ASN A 157 -20.12 -0.58 -6.43
N ASN A 158 -19.00 -0.70 -5.69
CA ASN A 158 -18.61 -1.89 -4.94
C ASN A 158 -18.52 -3.15 -5.80
N ASP A 159 -17.93 -3.05 -6.99
CA ASP A 159 -17.73 -4.19 -7.88
C ASP A 159 -16.33 -4.85 -7.77
N GLY A 160 -15.40 -4.25 -7.06
CA GLY A 160 -14.03 -4.72 -6.86
C GLY A 160 -13.06 -4.22 -7.92
N ILE A 161 -13.41 -3.13 -8.59
CA ILE A 161 -12.60 -2.49 -9.63
C ILE A 161 -12.52 -1.00 -9.34
N ILE A 162 -11.32 -0.43 -9.36
CA ILE A 162 -11.13 1.00 -9.19
C ILE A 162 -11.84 1.75 -10.33
N ASP A 163 -12.66 2.73 -9.97
CA ASP A 163 -13.42 3.54 -10.89
C ASP A 163 -12.56 4.32 -11.89
N ALA A 164 -13.05 4.44 -13.11
CA ALA A 164 -12.35 5.10 -14.21
C ALA A 164 -11.95 6.55 -13.89
N LYS A 165 -12.75 7.27 -13.08
CA LYS A 165 -12.42 8.65 -12.70
C LYS A 165 -11.06 8.76 -12.00
N PHE A 166 -10.64 7.72 -11.27
CA PHE A 166 -9.33 7.67 -10.60
C PHE A 166 -8.24 7.16 -11.54
N THR A 167 -8.49 6.07 -12.28
CA THR A 167 -7.47 5.50 -13.17
C THR A 167 -7.17 6.37 -14.39
N ASP A 168 -8.08 7.23 -14.80
CA ASP A 168 -7.86 8.21 -15.86
C ASP A 168 -7.08 9.45 -15.38
N ALA A 169 -7.23 9.80 -14.09
CA ALA A 169 -6.60 10.99 -13.51
C ALA A 169 -5.26 10.68 -12.85
N TRP A 170 -5.14 9.55 -12.17
CA TRP A 170 -3.99 9.18 -11.36
C TRP A 170 -3.24 7.99 -11.96
N THR A 171 -1.94 7.92 -11.70
CA THR A 171 -1.11 6.79 -12.07
C THR A 171 -0.95 5.87 -10.86
N PHE A 172 -1.48 4.65 -10.93
CA PHE A 172 -1.23 3.58 -9.97
C PHE A 172 0.09 2.90 -10.36
N MET A 173 1.15 3.14 -9.60
CA MET A 173 2.50 2.69 -9.93
C MET A 173 2.77 1.27 -9.46
N ASP A 174 2.24 0.91 -8.30
CA ASP A 174 2.38 -0.42 -7.68
C ASP A 174 1.30 -0.62 -6.62
N GLY A 175 0.99 -1.88 -6.27
CA GLY A 175 0.01 -2.19 -5.24
C GLY A 175 -0.01 -3.65 -4.83
N ILE A 176 -0.54 -3.86 -3.62
CA ILE A 176 -0.76 -5.18 -3.02
C ILE A 176 -2.05 -5.15 -2.19
N SER A 177 -2.86 -6.19 -2.31
CA SER A 177 -4.03 -6.43 -1.48
C SER A 177 -3.74 -7.50 -0.44
N ILE A 178 -4.02 -7.23 0.83
CA ILE A 178 -3.86 -8.16 1.94
C ILE A 178 -5.21 -8.32 2.60
N LEU A 179 -5.84 -9.48 2.41
CA LEU A 179 -7.22 -9.72 2.78
C LEU A 179 -7.33 -10.68 3.98
N LYS A 180 -8.33 -10.42 4.84
CA LYS A 180 -8.61 -11.20 6.05
C LYS A 180 -10.14 -11.36 6.19
N ASP A 181 -10.55 -12.37 6.73
CA ASP A 181 -11.80 -12.86 7.35
C ASP A 181 -13.19 -12.25 7.04
N SER A 182 -13.37 -11.18 6.30
CA SER A 182 -14.71 -10.67 5.95
C SER A 182 -15.49 -11.65 5.06
N SER A 183 -16.80 -11.62 5.10
CA SER A 183 -17.66 -12.47 4.26
C SER A 183 -17.51 -12.14 2.78
N THR A 184 -17.39 -10.86 2.47
CA THR A 184 -17.02 -10.33 1.16
C THR A 184 -15.79 -9.44 1.36
N MET A 185 -14.81 -9.60 0.49
CA MET A 185 -13.57 -8.82 0.49
C MET A 185 -13.33 -8.24 -0.90
N TYR A 186 -12.69 -7.09 -0.96
CA TYR A 186 -12.45 -6.34 -2.18
C TYR A 186 -10.95 -6.15 -2.38
N ALA A 187 -10.44 -6.59 -3.51
CA ALA A 187 -9.03 -6.56 -3.83
C ALA A 187 -8.82 -5.78 -5.12
N TYR A 188 -8.23 -4.61 -4.99
CA TYR A 188 -8.05 -3.68 -6.10
C TYR A 188 -6.66 -3.81 -6.76
N ALA A 189 -5.68 -4.42 -6.09
CA ALA A 189 -4.34 -4.62 -6.64
C ALA A 189 -4.25 -5.91 -7.50
N GLU A 190 -3.21 -5.97 -8.34
CA GLU A 190 -2.92 -7.15 -9.16
C GLU A 190 -2.34 -8.32 -8.36
N VAL A 191 -1.70 -8.04 -7.23
CA VAL A 191 -1.16 -9.03 -6.28
C VAL A 191 -2.06 -9.11 -5.06
N ILE A 192 -2.59 -10.28 -4.76
CA ILE A 192 -3.55 -10.51 -3.68
C ILE A 192 -3.08 -11.66 -2.80
N PHE A 193 -2.92 -11.40 -1.51
CA PHE A 193 -2.78 -12.43 -0.48
C PHE A 193 -4.02 -12.44 0.41
N ALA A 194 -4.71 -13.58 0.45
CA ALA A 194 -5.90 -13.76 1.28
C ALA A 194 -5.66 -14.81 2.37
N ARG A 195 -5.86 -14.42 3.62
CA ARG A 195 -5.68 -15.31 4.79
C ARG A 195 -6.74 -16.40 4.87
N THR A 196 -7.88 -16.21 4.23
CA THR A 196 -8.90 -17.25 4.05
C THR A 196 -9.72 -16.94 2.80
N THR A 197 -9.99 -18.00 2.03
CA THR A 197 -10.85 -17.91 0.85
C THR A 197 -12.08 -18.81 0.98
N SER A 198 -12.02 -19.80 1.88
CA SER A 198 -13.10 -20.79 2.06
C SER A 198 -14.39 -20.14 2.59
N GLY A 199 -15.46 -20.24 1.81
CA GLY A 199 -16.76 -19.65 2.16
C GLY A 199 -16.80 -18.12 2.03
N LYS A 200 -15.79 -17.51 1.38
CA LYS A 200 -15.68 -16.06 1.18
C LYS A 200 -15.93 -15.68 -0.27
N THR A 201 -16.41 -14.48 -0.47
CA THR A 201 -16.49 -13.85 -1.79
C THR A 201 -15.36 -12.85 -1.90
N ILE A 202 -14.51 -12.96 -2.92
CA ILE A 202 -13.46 -11.99 -3.22
C ILE A 202 -13.80 -11.30 -4.54
N LYS A 203 -14.14 -10.03 -4.46
CA LYS A 203 -14.35 -9.18 -5.63
C LYS A 203 -13.00 -8.60 -6.04
N LYS A 204 -12.63 -8.79 -7.29
CA LYS A 204 -11.31 -8.42 -7.82
C LYS A 204 -11.30 -8.40 -9.34
N SER A 205 -10.29 -7.75 -9.93
CA SER A 205 -10.00 -7.87 -11.36
C SER A 205 -9.77 -9.35 -11.75
N THR A 206 -10.20 -9.71 -12.95
CA THR A 206 -10.01 -11.06 -13.51
C THR A 206 -8.55 -11.38 -13.78
N THR A 207 -7.69 -10.38 -13.92
CA THR A 207 -6.24 -10.54 -14.17
C THR A 207 -5.43 -10.66 -12.89
N ALA A 208 -5.97 -10.27 -11.74
CA ALA A 208 -5.26 -10.28 -10.48
C ALA A 208 -4.90 -11.69 -10.00
N THR A 209 -3.67 -11.86 -9.53
CA THR A 209 -3.13 -13.10 -8.99
C THR A 209 -3.46 -13.23 -7.51
N LEU A 210 -4.25 -14.23 -7.16
CA LEU A 210 -4.66 -14.52 -5.79
C LEU A 210 -3.86 -15.69 -5.22
N VAL A 211 -3.24 -15.47 -4.06
CA VAL A 211 -2.62 -16.52 -3.22
C VAL A 211 -3.49 -16.75 -1.99
N ASP A 212 -3.99 -17.96 -1.86
CA ASP A 212 -4.70 -18.41 -0.67
C ASP A 212 -3.68 -18.85 0.39
N THR A 213 -3.65 -18.13 1.50
CA THR A 213 -2.78 -18.38 2.64
C THR A 213 -3.55 -18.92 3.85
N SER A 214 -4.70 -19.56 3.63
CA SER A 214 -5.66 -19.97 4.66
C SER A 214 -5.09 -20.91 5.74
N ASN A 215 -4.01 -21.60 5.45
CA ASN A 215 -3.30 -22.46 6.41
C ASN A 215 -2.12 -21.76 7.09
N GLN A 216 -1.84 -20.50 6.73
CA GLN A 216 -0.70 -19.74 7.21
C GLN A 216 -1.14 -18.29 7.48
N GLN A 217 -0.87 -17.80 8.67
CA GLN A 217 -1.14 -16.40 8.98
C GLN A 217 0.03 -15.54 8.50
N PHE A 218 0.12 -15.35 7.18
CA PHE A 218 1.13 -14.46 6.63
C PHE A 218 0.88 -13.03 7.12
N ARG A 219 1.96 -12.41 7.57
CA ARG A 219 1.96 -11.03 8.10
C ARG A 219 3.05 -10.18 7.46
N TYR A 220 3.95 -10.83 6.76
CA TYR A 220 5.06 -10.24 6.03
C TYR A 220 4.96 -10.65 4.57
N PHE A 221 5.11 -9.68 3.69
CA PHE A 221 5.04 -9.86 2.24
C PHE A 221 6.21 -9.10 1.62
N ALA A 222 6.93 -9.74 0.70
CA ALA A 222 8.09 -9.15 0.08
C ALA A 222 8.20 -9.51 -1.40
N ARG A 223 8.81 -8.61 -2.16
CA ARG A 223 9.27 -8.91 -3.52
C ARG A 223 10.51 -9.79 -3.48
N ILE A 224 10.64 -10.68 -4.44
CA ILE A 224 11.81 -11.52 -4.59
C ILE A 224 12.90 -10.75 -5.35
N GLY A 225 13.99 -10.44 -4.66
CA GLY A 225 15.13 -9.72 -5.23
C GLY A 225 14.73 -8.38 -5.85
N ASN A 226 15.07 -8.18 -7.12
CA ASN A 226 14.73 -6.95 -7.84
C ASN A 226 13.49 -7.09 -8.74
N SER A 227 12.61 -8.05 -8.46
CA SER A 227 11.41 -8.27 -9.26
C SER A 227 10.54 -7.02 -9.34
N THR A 228 9.95 -6.80 -10.51
CA THR A 228 9.02 -5.71 -10.81
C THR A 228 7.66 -6.23 -11.28
N GLY A 229 7.49 -7.56 -11.28
CA GLY A 229 6.27 -8.21 -11.73
C GLY A 229 5.21 -8.34 -10.65
N TYR A 230 4.10 -8.94 -11.03
CA TYR A 230 2.90 -9.07 -10.19
C TYR A 230 2.50 -10.53 -9.94
N LYS A 231 3.41 -11.47 -10.14
CA LYS A 231 3.17 -12.89 -9.90
C LYS A 231 3.39 -13.20 -8.43
N ALA A 232 2.32 -13.51 -7.72
CA ALA A 232 2.38 -13.94 -6.33
C ALA A 232 2.40 -15.47 -6.24
N GLY A 233 3.10 -16.03 -5.24
CA GLY A 233 3.10 -17.48 -5.02
C GLY A 233 4.26 -17.97 -4.18
N GLU A 234 4.24 -19.27 -3.90
CA GLU A 234 5.33 -20.01 -3.22
C GLU A 234 6.32 -20.67 -4.21
N VAL A 235 6.27 -20.30 -5.47
CA VAL A 235 7.01 -20.93 -6.54
C VAL A 235 8.26 -20.15 -6.92
N ALA A 236 9.27 -20.83 -7.45
CA ALA A 236 10.59 -20.27 -7.72
C ALA A 236 10.62 -19.11 -8.74
N ASP A 237 9.54 -18.88 -9.46
CA ASP A 237 9.38 -17.80 -10.45
C ASP A 237 8.33 -16.75 -10.01
N ALA A 238 7.99 -16.69 -8.73
CA ALA A 238 7.12 -15.67 -8.20
C ALA A 238 7.86 -14.33 -8.08
N ASP A 239 7.13 -13.25 -8.18
CA ASP A 239 7.62 -11.89 -7.94
C ASP A 239 7.44 -11.48 -6.48
N TRP A 240 6.43 -12.06 -5.82
CA TRP A 240 6.06 -11.80 -4.44
C TRP A 240 5.90 -13.08 -3.64
N VAL A 241 6.35 -13.04 -2.41
CA VAL A 241 6.16 -14.09 -1.41
C VAL A 241 5.53 -13.53 -0.15
N GLY A 242 4.77 -14.36 0.52
CA GLY A 242 4.30 -14.09 1.88
C GLY A 242 4.96 -15.03 2.87
N GLY A 243 4.99 -14.63 4.13
CA GLY A 243 5.56 -15.44 5.19
C GLY A 243 4.99 -15.14 6.58
N THR A 244 5.24 -16.08 7.49
CA THR A 244 5.00 -15.90 8.93
C THR A 244 6.31 -15.50 9.60
N ILE A 245 6.26 -14.46 10.44
CA ILE A 245 7.36 -14.15 11.35
C ILE A 245 7.04 -14.82 12.68
N ASN A 246 7.86 -15.75 13.10
CA ASN A 246 7.73 -16.35 14.42
C ASN A 246 8.42 -15.42 15.43
N SER A 247 7.68 -14.99 16.45
CA SER A 247 8.30 -14.37 17.63
C SER A 247 9.21 -15.41 18.29
N SER A 248 10.50 -15.16 18.30
CA SER A 248 11.50 -15.96 19.03
C SER A 248 11.40 -15.69 20.52
#